data_8fdedff56db945c4cb61a41a681d60d4
#
_entry.id   8fdedff56db945c4cb61a41a681d60d4
#
_cell.length_a   1.000
_cell.length_b   1.000
_cell.length_c   1.000
_cell.angle_alpha   90.00
_cell.angle_beta   90.00
_cell.angle_gamma   90.00
#
_symmetry.space_group_name_H-M   'P 1'
#
loop_
_entity.id
_entity.type
_entity.pdbx_description
1 polymer ?
#
loop_
_entity_poly.entity_id
_entity_poly.type
_entity_poly.pdbx_seq_one_letter_code
_entity_poly.pdbx_strand_id
1 'polypeptide(L)'
;MLELKQSLLFYIKNLYTIDFVFALLVLFIFVSLLLPAVIFHQRPIIAFLFIFFDIVFCCVFAYFGCKLIDDRVRTRTVELVDENFYGGSNFVIDVNIKNQSKYNFSHCKIIAKIYNTNSDANLSTLEKYKQSYIPIRLKSKSIEKPLAKNEAQSHRIKFDNFNKDMNYSIKLESECF
;
A
#
# COMPACT_ATOMS: atom_id res chain seq x y z
N MET A 1 8.01 -16.97 3.99
CA MET A 1 8.18 -16.46 5.37
C MET A 1 9.36 -15.51 5.52
N LEU A 2 10.52 -15.75 4.90
CA LEU A 2 11.69 -14.86 4.98
C LEU A 2 11.42 -13.46 4.40
N GLU A 3 10.76 -13.37 3.26
CA GLU A 3 10.43 -12.09 2.61
C GLU A 3 9.48 -11.23 3.45
N LEU A 4 8.50 -11.85 4.11
CA LEU A 4 7.56 -11.13 4.98
C LEU A 4 8.26 -10.57 6.21
N LYS A 5 9.20 -11.33 6.79
CA LYS A 5 10.03 -10.88 7.92
C LYS A 5 10.96 -9.73 7.51
N GLN A 6 11.59 -9.82 6.35
CA GLN A 6 12.44 -8.75 5.82
C GLN A 6 11.64 -7.48 5.51
N SER A 7 10.45 -7.63 4.93
CA SER A 7 9.56 -6.50 4.68
C SER A 7 9.13 -5.83 5.98
N LEU A 8 8.74 -6.61 6.99
CA LEU A 8 8.32 -6.09 8.29
C LEU A 8 9.47 -5.36 9.02
N LEU A 9 10.67 -5.94 9.02
CA LEU A 9 11.86 -5.32 9.61
C LEU A 9 12.23 -4.01 8.89
N PHE A 10 12.07 -3.97 7.57
CA PHE A 10 12.26 -2.76 6.78
C PHE A 10 11.31 -1.64 7.20
N TYR A 11 10.02 -1.95 7.37
CA TYR A 11 9.03 -0.98 7.85
C TYR A 11 9.37 -0.48 9.25
N ILE A 12 9.63 -1.38 10.21
CA ILE A 12 9.90 -0.99 11.60
C ILE A 12 11.15 -0.12 11.71
N LYS A 13 12.19 -0.41 10.93
CA LYS A 13 13.45 0.33 10.97
C LYS A 13 13.34 1.75 10.39
N ASN A 14 12.41 1.97 9.45
CA ASN A 14 12.29 3.23 8.71
C ASN A 14 11.05 4.05 9.08
N LEU A 15 10.36 3.71 10.18
CA LEU A 15 9.22 4.49 10.69
C LEU A 15 9.68 5.86 11.19
N TYR A 16 8.91 6.89 10.85
CA TYR A 16 9.10 8.23 11.39
C TYR A 16 8.58 8.33 12.83
N THR A 17 9.06 9.31 13.57
CA THR A 17 8.58 9.60 14.94
C THR A 17 7.06 9.75 15.00
N ILE A 18 6.43 10.31 13.96
CA ILE A 18 4.97 10.47 13.88
C ILE A 18 4.23 9.12 13.86
N ASP A 19 4.80 8.09 13.22
CA ASP A 19 4.21 6.74 13.18
C ASP A 19 4.22 6.11 14.57
N PHE A 20 5.31 6.31 15.35
CA PHE A 20 5.40 5.85 16.73
C PHE A 20 4.40 6.56 17.64
N VAL A 21 4.27 7.89 17.50
CA VAL A 21 3.29 8.66 18.28
C VAL A 21 1.88 8.20 17.95
N PHE A 22 1.58 7.95 16.67
CA PHE A 22 0.29 7.43 16.23
C PHE A 22 0.03 6.01 16.76
N ALA A 23 1.02 5.12 16.72
CA ALA A 23 0.91 3.78 17.26
C ALA A 23 0.63 3.79 18.79
N LEU A 24 1.30 4.66 19.53
CA LEU A 24 1.03 4.87 20.96
C LEU A 24 -0.39 5.41 21.21
N LEU A 25 -0.87 6.32 20.37
CA LEU A 25 -2.23 6.84 20.47
C LEU A 25 -3.27 5.73 20.22
N VAL A 26 -3.08 4.89 19.19
CA VAL A 26 -3.96 3.73 18.93
C VAL A 26 -3.96 2.77 20.12
N LEU A 27 -2.78 2.47 20.68
CA LEU A 27 -2.66 1.61 21.87
C LEU A 27 -3.40 2.22 23.07
N PHE A 28 -3.26 3.52 23.29
CA PHE A 28 -3.95 4.23 24.37
C PHE A 28 -5.47 4.16 24.22
N ILE A 29 -5.99 4.37 23.00
CA ILE A 29 -7.43 4.26 22.69
C ILE A 29 -7.91 2.83 22.97
N PHE A 30 -7.17 1.82 22.47
CA PHE A 30 -7.48 0.40 22.68
C PHE A 30 -7.61 0.07 24.17
N VAL A 31 -6.61 0.43 24.98
CA VAL A 31 -6.65 0.18 26.44
C VAL A 31 -7.81 0.93 27.10
N SER A 32 -8.09 2.16 26.69
CA SER A 32 -9.19 2.96 27.25
C SER A 32 -10.56 2.36 26.93
N LEU A 33 -10.75 1.83 25.73
CA LEU A 33 -12.01 1.20 25.31
C LEU A 33 -12.20 -0.20 25.88
N LEU A 34 -11.14 -0.85 26.37
CA LEU A 34 -11.25 -2.11 27.12
C LEU A 34 -11.82 -1.91 28.53
N LEU A 35 -11.71 -0.72 29.13
CA LEU A 35 -12.21 -0.46 30.49
C LEU A 35 -13.70 -0.80 30.68
N PRO A 36 -14.62 -0.41 29.77
CA PRO A 36 -16.02 -0.82 29.88
C PRO A 36 -16.22 -2.34 29.91
N ALA A 37 -15.43 -3.10 29.13
CA ALA A 37 -15.53 -4.56 29.15
C ALA A 37 -15.20 -5.16 30.53
N VAL A 38 -14.23 -4.55 31.24
CA VAL A 38 -13.88 -4.94 32.62
C VAL A 38 -15.01 -4.57 33.60
N ILE A 39 -15.64 -3.41 33.44
CA ILE A 39 -16.77 -3.00 34.30
C ILE A 39 -17.95 -3.94 34.11
N PHE A 40 -18.24 -4.36 32.88
CA PHE A 40 -19.35 -5.28 32.58
C PHE A 40 -19.00 -6.77 32.69
N HIS A 41 -17.92 -7.15 33.41
CA HIS A 41 -17.48 -8.53 33.53
C HIS A 41 -18.55 -9.49 34.04
N GLN A 42 -19.55 -9.00 34.84
CA GLN A 42 -20.67 -9.80 35.33
C GLN A 42 -21.66 -10.24 34.22
N ARG A 43 -21.59 -9.60 33.05
CA ARG A 43 -22.40 -9.92 31.88
C ARG A 43 -21.51 -10.27 30.68
N PRO A 44 -21.08 -11.53 30.58
CA PRO A 44 -20.03 -11.92 29.63
C PRO A 44 -20.38 -11.64 28.16
N ILE A 45 -21.65 -11.70 27.77
CA ILE A 45 -22.08 -11.40 26.40
C ILE A 45 -21.85 -9.94 26.06
N ILE A 46 -22.18 -9.03 27.00
CA ILE A 46 -21.99 -7.59 26.83
C ILE A 46 -20.49 -7.24 26.79
N ALA A 47 -19.72 -7.82 27.70
CA ALA A 47 -18.27 -7.62 27.75
C ALA A 47 -17.60 -8.08 26.45
N PHE A 48 -17.98 -9.24 25.91
CA PHE A 48 -17.46 -9.76 24.64
C PHE A 48 -17.81 -8.85 23.46
N LEU A 49 -19.02 -8.31 23.45
CA LEU A 49 -19.45 -7.38 22.41
C LEU A 49 -18.65 -6.08 22.44
N PHE A 50 -18.32 -5.56 23.61
CA PHE A 50 -17.43 -4.38 23.74
C PHE A 50 -16.03 -4.68 23.22
N ILE A 51 -15.43 -5.82 23.54
CA ILE A 51 -14.11 -6.23 23.04
C ILE A 51 -14.13 -6.34 21.52
N PHE A 52 -15.16 -6.96 20.95
CA PHE A 52 -15.30 -7.09 19.50
C PHE A 52 -15.36 -5.72 18.80
N PHE A 53 -16.21 -4.81 19.32
CA PHE A 53 -16.31 -3.46 18.77
C PHE A 53 -15.00 -2.67 18.91
N ASP A 54 -14.30 -2.81 20.03
CA ASP A 54 -13.01 -2.17 20.25
C ASP A 54 -11.98 -2.60 19.21
N ILE A 55 -11.84 -3.91 18.99
CA ILE A 55 -10.92 -4.45 17.98
C ILE A 55 -11.25 -3.90 16.58
N VAL A 56 -12.54 -3.96 16.18
CA VAL A 56 -12.97 -3.45 14.86
C VAL A 56 -12.69 -1.96 14.74
N PHE A 57 -13.04 -1.18 15.77
CA PHE A 57 -12.84 0.26 15.79
C PHE A 57 -11.35 0.61 15.67
N CYS A 58 -10.49 -0.03 16.48
CA CYS A 58 -9.05 0.21 16.46
C CYS A 58 -8.42 -0.18 15.11
N CYS A 59 -8.84 -1.27 14.48
CA CYS A 59 -8.37 -1.65 13.15
C CYS A 59 -8.75 -0.62 12.09
N VAL A 60 -10.01 -0.17 12.10
CA VAL A 60 -10.50 0.85 11.17
C VAL A 60 -9.78 2.18 11.40
N PHE A 61 -9.64 2.61 12.67
CA PHE A 61 -8.95 3.83 13.04
C PHE A 61 -7.47 3.81 12.64
N ALA A 62 -6.78 2.69 12.90
CA ALA A 62 -5.38 2.49 12.51
C ALA A 62 -5.23 2.56 10.98
N TYR A 63 -6.09 1.89 10.22
CA TYR A 63 -6.04 1.91 8.76
C TYR A 63 -6.21 3.32 8.18
N PHE A 64 -7.26 4.04 8.60
CA PHE A 64 -7.51 5.40 8.12
C PHE A 64 -6.45 6.39 8.58
N GLY A 65 -5.97 6.25 9.81
CA GLY A 65 -4.92 7.11 10.35
C GLY A 65 -3.58 6.93 9.63
N CYS A 66 -3.15 5.69 9.40
CA CYS A 66 -1.94 5.41 8.61
C CYS A 66 -2.05 5.98 7.20
N LYS A 67 -3.21 5.82 6.55
CA LYS A 67 -3.45 6.38 5.22
C LYS A 67 -3.38 7.91 5.23
N LEU A 68 -4.00 8.56 6.21
CA LEU A 68 -3.99 10.01 6.34
C LEU A 68 -2.57 10.55 6.59
N ILE A 69 -1.77 9.85 7.41
CA ILE A 69 -0.37 10.20 7.63
C ILE A 69 0.42 10.07 6.33
N ASP A 70 0.24 8.96 5.59
CA ASP A 70 0.92 8.75 4.31
C ASP A 70 0.57 9.86 3.30
N ASP A 71 -0.71 10.19 3.15
CA ASP A 71 -1.19 11.22 2.23
C ASP A 71 -0.75 12.64 2.59
N ARG A 72 -0.55 12.95 3.88
CA ARG A 72 -0.25 14.31 4.36
C ARG A 72 1.24 14.54 4.63
N VAL A 73 1.93 13.54 5.14
CA VAL A 73 3.34 13.67 5.55
C VAL A 73 4.28 13.19 4.45
N ARG A 74 3.91 12.12 3.74
CA ARG A 74 4.74 11.49 2.71
C ARG A 74 4.20 11.77 1.30
N THR A 75 3.80 13.02 1.06
CA THR A 75 3.24 13.44 -0.23
C THR A 75 4.23 13.16 -1.36
N ARG A 76 3.83 12.35 -2.32
CA ARG A 76 4.62 11.97 -3.49
C ARG A 76 3.72 11.72 -4.69
N THR A 77 4.23 11.93 -5.87
CA THR A 77 3.55 11.58 -7.12
C THR A 77 4.36 10.53 -7.87
N VAL A 78 3.65 9.56 -8.43
CA VAL A 78 4.22 8.54 -9.31
C VAL A 78 3.46 8.60 -10.62
N GLU A 79 4.18 8.83 -11.70
CA GLU A 79 3.61 8.99 -13.02
C GLU A 79 4.24 7.99 -13.98
N LEU A 80 3.41 7.41 -14.85
CA LEU A 80 3.86 6.61 -15.98
C LEU A 80 4.37 7.56 -17.04
N VAL A 81 5.63 7.43 -17.42
CA VAL A 81 6.26 8.29 -18.46
C VAL A 81 6.13 7.64 -19.82
N ASP A 82 6.43 6.35 -19.90
CA ASP A 82 6.42 5.61 -21.17
C ASP A 82 6.17 4.12 -20.94
N GLU A 83 5.61 3.46 -21.96
CA GLU A 83 5.38 2.02 -21.95
C GLU A 83 5.78 1.42 -23.30
N ASN A 84 6.66 0.43 -23.28
CA ASN A 84 7.22 -0.15 -24.49
C ASN A 84 7.30 -1.68 -24.42
N PHE A 85 7.08 -2.33 -25.57
CA PHE A 85 7.31 -3.76 -25.76
C PHE A 85 8.64 -4.00 -26.46
N TYR A 86 9.47 -4.84 -25.89
CA TYR A 86 10.75 -5.26 -26.44
C TYR A 86 10.78 -6.74 -26.71
N GLY A 87 11.24 -7.13 -27.92
CA GLY A 87 11.43 -8.56 -28.26
C GLY A 87 10.17 -9.42 -28.18
N GLY A 88 8.98 -8.83 -28.40
CA GLY A 88 7.70 -9.54 -28.52
C GLY A 88 7.02 -9.92 -27.19
N SER A 89 7.77 -10.13 -26.10
CA SER A 89 7.18 -10.59 -24.82
C SER A 89 7.65 -9.84 -23.59
N ASN A 90 8.58 -8.91 -23.73
CA ASN A 90 9.06 -8.12 -22.60
C ASN A 90 8.36 -6.76 -22.58
N PHE A 91 7.56 -6.54 -21.56
CA PHE A 91 6.89 -5.26 -21.33
C PHE A 91 7.67 -4.42 -20.34
N VAL A 92 8.00 -3.20 -20.73
CA VAL A 92 8.82 -2.29 -19.95
C VAL A 92 8.05 -1.00 -19.73
N ILE A 93 7.99 -0.56 -18.49
CA ILE A 93 7.40 0.72 -18.12
C ILE A 93 8.48 1.62 -17.52
N ASP A 94 8.50 2.87 -17.99
CA ASP A 94 9.31 3.93 -17.43
C ASP A 94 8.44 4.80 -16.51
N VAL A 95 8.83 4.90 -15.26
CA VAL A 95 8.05 5.53 -14.19
C VAL A 95 8.87 6.65 -13.58
N ASN A 96 8.26 7.80 -13.40
CA ASN A 96 8.86 8.93 -12.69
C ASN A 96 8.23 9.07 -11.30
N ILE A 97 9.06 9.09 -10.26
CA ILE A 97 8.64 9.37 -8.90
C ILE A 97 9.17 10.72 -8.46
N LYS A 98 8.30 11.57 -7.92
CA LYS A 98 8.65 12.90 -7.41
C LYS A 98 8.27 13.03 -5.94
N ASN A 99 9.22 13.43 -5.13
CA ASN A 99 9.00 13.75 -3.74
C ASN A 99 8.39 15.16 -3.60
N GLN A 100 7.17 15.25 -3.11
CA GLN A 100 6.48 16.52 -2.84
C GLN A 100 6.37 16.80 -1.33
N SER A 101 6.97 15.94 -0.51
CA SER A 101 6.97 16.10 0.94
C SER A 101 7.95 17.19 1.41
N LYS A 102 7.86 17.54 2.67
CA LYS A 102 8.81 18.46 3.33
C LYS A 102 10.12 17.77 3.72
N TYR A 103 10.17 16.44 3.65
CA TYR A 103 11.27 15.60 4.13
C TYR A 103 11.94 14.84 2.98
N ASN A 104 13.18 14.44 3.18
CA ASN A 104 13.86 13.52 2.28
C ASN A 104 13.40 12.09 2.57
N PHE A 105 13.19 11.29 1.54
CA PHE A 105 12.93 9.86 1.69
C PHE A 105 14.25 9.11 1.60
N SER A 106 14.55 8.33 2.62
CA SER A 106 15.74 7.47 2.63
C SER A 106 15.55 6.22 1.79
N HIS A 107 14.31 5.73 1.73
CA HIS A 107 13.95 4.49 1.05
C HIS A 107 12.61 4.64 0.38
N CYS A 108 12.55 4.32 -0.89
CA CYS A 108 11.30 4.27 -1.65
C CYS A 108 11.17 2.93 -2.38
N LYS A 109 9.92 2.50 -2.54
CA LYS A 109 9.55 1.30 -3.30
C LYS A 109 8.41 1.67 -4.24
N ILE A 110 8.59 1.42 -5.53
CA ILE A 110 7.54 1.56 -6.54
C ILE A 110 6.90 0.20 -6.76
N ILE A 111 5.59 0.15 -6.79
CA ILE A 111 4.79 -1.05 -7.04
C ILE A 111 3.97 -0.81 -8.29
N ALA A 112 4.24 -1.58 -9.31
CA ALA A 112 3.47 -1.57 -10.55
C ALA A 112 2.52 -2.77 -10.59
N LYS A 113 1.22 -2.49 -10.72
CA LYS A 113 0.14 -3.46 -10.79
C LYS A 113 -0.49 -3.38 -12.17
N ILE A 114 -0.62 -4.51 -12.86
CA ILE A 114 -1.27 -4.60 -14.16
C ILE A 114 -2.57 -5.37 -13.99
N TYR A 115 -3.67 -4.77 -14.44
CA TYR A 115 -5.01 -5.35 -14.38
C TYR A 115 -5.51 -5.67 -15.78
N ASN A 116 -6.31 -6.73 -15.91
CA ASN A 116 -7.01 -7.04 -17.15
C ASN A 116 -8.22 -6.11 -17.30
N THR A 117 -8.34 -5.47 -18.46
CA THR A 117 -9.48 -4.62 -18.80
C THR A 117 -10.36 -5.21 -19.89
N ASN A 118 -10.22 -6.49 -20.21
CA ASN A 118 -11.11 -7.14 -21.18
C ASN A 118 -12.56 -7.10 -20.65
N SER A 119 -13.38 -6.28 -21.27
CA SER A 119 -14.81 -6.19 -20.99
C SER A 119 -15.58 -7.10 -21.94
N ASP A 120 -15.43 -8.41 -21.78
CA ASP A 120 -16.33 -9.32 -22.46
C ASP A 120 -17.72 -9.17 -21.86
N ALA A 121 -18.70 -8.92 -22.71
CA ALA A 121 -20.10 -8.68 -22.31
C ALA A 121 -20.70 -9.87 -21.51
N ASN A 122 -20.14 -11.05 -21.65
CA ASN A 122 -20.59 -12.29 -21.02
C ASN A 122 -19.93 -12.62 -19.68
N LEU A 123 -19.04 -11.75 -19.16
CA LEU A 123 -18.41 -11.99 -17.86
C LEU A 123 -19.41 -11.85 -16.71
N SER A 124 -19.38 -12.82 -15.80
CA SER A 124 -20.15 -12.77 -14.56
C SER A 124 -19.74 -11.56 -13.72
N THR A 125 -20.65 -11.06 -12.86
CA THR A 125 -20.38 -9.94 -11.95
C THR A 125 -19.16 -10.21 -11.07
N LEU A 126 -18.99 -11.45 -10.62
CA LEU A 126 -17.85 -11.87 -9.79
C LEU A 126 -16.51 -11.83 -10.54
N GLU A 127 -16.50 -12.20 -11.83
CA GLU A 127 -15.31 -12.12 -12.67
C GLU A 127 -14.90 -10.66 -12.95
N LYS A 128 -15.87 -9.76 -13.16
CA LYS A 128 -15.62 -8.32 -13.29
C LYS A 128 -14.99 -7.75 -12.03
N TYR A 129 -15.48 -8.11 -10.84
CA TYR A 129 -14.87 -7.72 -9.57
C TYR A 129 -13.45 -8.28 -9.45
N LYS A 130 -13.24 -9.56 -9.79
CA LYS A 130 -11.91 -10.17 -9.74
C LYS A 130 -10.90 -9.45 -10.64
N GLN A 131 -11.30 -9.09 -11.87
CA GLN A 131 -10.45 -8.36 -12.80
C GLN A 131 -10.07 -6.96 -12.30
N SER A 132 -10.98 -6.25 -11.63
CA SER A 132 -10.71 -4.89 -11.14
C SER A 132 -9.88 -4.83 -9.85
N TYR A 133 -9.89 -5.88 -9.03
CA TYR A 133 -9.19 -5.89 -7.74
C TYR A 133 -7.96 -6.78 -7.69
N ILE A 134 -7.88 -7.82 -8.52
CA ILE A 134 -6.74 -8.73 -8.52
C ILE A 134 -5.84 -8.42 -9.73
N PRO A 135 -4.61 -7.93 -9.50
CA PRO A 135 -3.69 -7.67 -10.59
C PRO A 135 -3.22 -9.00 -11.24
N ILE A 136 -3.15 -9.04 -12.55
CA ILE A 136 -2.59 -10.17 -13.31
C ILE A 136 -1.09 -10.28 -13.07
N ARG A 137 -0.42 -9.13 -13.02
CA ARG A 137 1.01 -9.03 -12.74
C ARG A 137 1.25 -7.93 -11.71
N LEU A 138 2.15 -8.23 -10.79
CA LEU A 138 2.62 -7.31 -9.79
C LEU A 138 4.14 -7.36 -9.78
N LYS A 139 4.78 -6.21 -9.88
CA LYS A 139 6.22 -6.11 -9.72
C LYS A 139 6.54 -4.88 -8.90
N SER A 140 7.47 -5.04 -7.97
CA SER A 140 7.97 -3.94 -7.15
C SER A 140 9.44 -3.70 -7.43
N LYS A 141 9.84 -2.43 -7.37
CA LYS A 141 11.23 -2.00 -7.48
C LYS A 141 11.58 -1.09 -6.31
N SER A 142 12.56 -1.50 -5.54
CA SER A 142 13.14 -0.65 -4.48
C SER A 142 14.09 0.37 -5.12
N ILE A 143 14.04 1.59 -4.61
CA ILE A 143 14.91 2.69 -5.00
C ILE A 143 16.04 2.74 -3.98
N GLU A 144 17.27 2.51 -4.43
CA GLU A 144 18.46 2.46 -3.57
C GLU A 144 18.97 3.87 -3.22
N LYS A 145 18.74 4.81 -4.14
CA LYS A 145 19.18 6.21 -3.95
C LYS A 145 18.11 6.98 -3.16
N PRO A 146 18.49 7.68 -2.08
CA PRO A 146 17.57 8.56 -1.37
C PRO A 146 16.92 9.58 -2.31
N LEU A 147 15.66 9.88 -2.07
CA LEU A 147 14.90 10.85 -2.86
C LEU A 147 14.77 12.15 -2.05
N ALA A 148 15.56 13.15 -2.42
CA ALA A 148 15.57 14.43 -1.75
C ALA A 148 14.24 15.19 -1.94
N LYS A 149 13.98 16.17 -1.08
CA LYS A 149 12.82 17.05 -1.20
C LYS A 149 12.77 17.71 -2.59
N ASN A 150 11.61 17.65 -3.25
CA ASN A 150 11.35 18.15 -4.59
C ASN A 150 12.16 17.48 -5.72
N GLU A 151 12.94 16.45 -5.41
CA GLU A 151 13.65 15.65 -6.42
C GLU A 151 12.68 14.73 -7.15
N ALA A 152 12.95 14.51 -8.43
CA ALA A 152 12.30 13.50 -9.24
C ALA A 152 13.32 12.49 -9.76
N GLN A 153 12.97 11.23 -9.76
CA GLN A 153 13.83 10.15 -10.26
C GLN A 153 13.04 9.25 -11.20
N SER A 154 13.66 8.90 -12.33
CA SER A 154 13.06 7.98 -13.31
C SER A 154 13.55 6.56 -13.08
N HIS A 155 12.63 5.61 -13.10
CA HIS A 155 12.92 4.21 -12.86
C HIS A 155 12.25 3.34 -13.92
N ARG A 156 12.95 2.30 -14.33
CA ARG A 156 12.47 1.33 -15.31
C ARG A 156 12.07 0.03 -14.60
N ILE A 157 10.87 -0.48 -14.91
CA ILE A 157 10.34 -1.74 -14.41
C ILE A 157 10.04 -2.63 -15.61
N LYS A 158 10.63 -3.84 -15.63
CA LYS A 158 10.48 -4.79 -16.73
C LYS A 158 9.61 -5.97 -16.29
N PHE A 159 8.63 -6.33 -17.10
CA PHE A 159 7.80 -7.52 -16.97
C PHE A 159 8.16 -8.49 -18.08
N ASP A 160 8.56 -9.70 -17.72
CA ASP A 160 8.92 -10.73 -18.64
C ASP A 160 7.68 -11.58 -19.01
N ASN A 161 7.62 -12.13 -20.22
CA ASN A 161 6.53 -12.99 -20.70
C ASN A 161 5.14 -12.34 -20.57
N PHE A 162 5.02 -11.10 -21.05
CA PHE A 162 3.75 -10.39 -21.10
C PHE A 162 3.08 -10.53 -22.47
N ASN A 163 1.78 -10.87 -22.50
CA ASN A 163 1.04 -10.99 -23.75
C ASN A 163 0.64 -9.59 -24.27
N LYS A 164 1.11 -9.24 -25.46
CA LYS A 164 0.86 -7.95 -26.09
C LYS A 164 -0.60 -7.74 -26.51
N ASP A 165 -1.33 -8.84 -26.81
CA ASP A 165 -2.69 -8.77 -27.34
C ASP A 165 -3.76 -8.61 -26.24
N MET A 166 -3.32 -8.48 -24.99
CA MET A 166 -4.21 -8.32 -23.84
C MET A 166 -4.52 -6.84 -23.59
N ASN A 167 -5.79 -6.51 -23.42
CA ASN A 167 -6.18 -5.19 -22.92
C ASN A 167 -5.84 -5.08 -21.43
N TYR A 168 -5.07 -4.08 -21.04
CA TYR A 168 -4.61 -3.90 -19.67
C TYR A 168 -4.71 -2.45 -19.20
N SER A 169 -4.72 -2.29 -17.90
CA SER A 169 -4.51 -1.00 -17.23
C SER A 169 -3.39 -1.12 -16.22
N ILE A 170 -2.59 -0.07 -16.10
CA ILE A 170 -1.48 0.01 -15.16
C ILE A 170 -1.88 0.90 -14.00
N LYS A 171 -1.71 0.40 -12.77
CA LYS A 171 -1.82 1.18 -11.56
C LYS A 171 -0.47 1.22 -10.87
N LEU A 172 0.02 2.42 -10.64
CA LEU A 172 1.29 2.67 -9.95
C LEU A 172 0.99 3.08 -8.51
N GLU A 173 1.70 2.45 -7.59
CA GLU A 173 1.70 2.80 -6.17
C GLU A 173 3.14 2.97 -5.71
N SER A 174 3.36 3.72 -4.66
CA SER A 174 4.69 3.87 -4.07
C SER A 174 4.59 3.93 -2.56
N GLU A 175 5.64 3.47 -1.91
CA GLU A 175 5.82 3.52 -0.46
C GLU A 175 7.19 4.14 -0.21
N CYS A 176 7.24 5.24 0.55
CA CYS A 176 8.48 5.97 0.86
C CYS A 176 8.57 6.26 2.36
N PHE A 177 9.82 6.17 2.86
CA PHE A 177 10.14 6.36 4.28
C PHE A 177 11.41 7.19 4.45
#